data_b3559532bd4eb1c3e39378b8482ca2a1
#
_entry.id   b3559532bd4eb1c3e39378b8482ca2a1
#
_cell.length_a   1.000
_cell.length_b   1.000
_cell.length_c   1.000
_cell.angle_alpha   90.00
_cell.angle_beta   90.00
_cell.angle_gamma   90.00
#
_symmetry.space_group_name_H-M   'P 1'
#
loop_
_entity.id
_entity.type
_entity.pdbx_description
1 polymer ?
#
loop_
_entity_poly.entity_id
_entity_poly.type
_entity_poly.pdbx_seq_one_letter_code
_entity_poly.pdbx_strand_id
1 'polypeptide(L)'
;MLECAYWAQDQVSFQRAEEKIKRTLHISIDDDTIRKAAGYIGKAVFEEDCRKADEAWAEFCKRPLVSEPKRKKGVLYIETDGSSVNTRIQDKNGSTWRENKLAIFFSTDHIYKWKNKKG
;
A
#
# COMPACT_ATOMS: atom_id res chain seq x y z
N MET A 1 -16.07 -3.28 -13.48
CA MET A 1 -15.62 -2.58 -12.25
C MET A 1 -14.12 -2.74 -11.98
N LEU A 2 -13.57 -3.95 -12.00
CA LEU A 2 -12.12 -4.20 -11.80
C LEU A 2 -11.24 -3.48 -12.83
N GLU A 3 -11.59 -3.51 -14.09
CA GLU A 3 -10.87 -2.80 -15.16
C GLU A 3 -10.80 -1.29 -14.92
N CYS A 4 -11.90 -0.68 -14.46
CA CYS A 4 -11.89 0.75 -14.15
C CYS A 4 -10.93 1.09 -13.01
N ALA A 5 -10.88 0.27 -11.96
CA ALA A 5 -9.95 0.45 -10.85
C ALA A 5 -8.50 0.23 -11.30
N TYR A 6 -8.24 -0.77 -12.12
CA TYR A 6 -6.92 -1.04 -12.71
C TYR A 6 -6.40 0.18 -13.50
N TRP A 7 -7.20 0.69 -14.43
CA TRP A 7 -6.81 1.86 -15.22
C TRP A 7 -6.68 3.13 -14.40
N ALA A 8 -7.43 3.25 -13.30
CA ALA A 8 -7.33 4.39 -12.39
C ALA A 8 -5.99 4.44 -11.64
N GLN A 9 -5.38 3.30 -11.33
CA GLN A 9 -4.10 3.23 -10.61
C GLN A 9 -2.92 3.73 -11.45
N ASP A 10 -2.99 3.53 -12.76
CA ASP A 10 -1.90 3.88 -13.69
C ASP A 10 -1.95 5.35 -14.13
N GLN A 11 -2.96 6.11 -13.74
CA GLN A 11 -3.14 7.49 -14.20
C GLN A 11 -3.08 8.49 -13.04
N VAL A 12 -2.55 9.66 -13.34
CA VAL A 12 -2.44 10.76 -12.36
C VAL A 12 -3.79 11.41 -12.01
N SER A 13 -4.85 11.13 -12.78
CA SER A 13 -6.21 11.61 -12.51
C SER A 13 -7.25 10.69 -13.13
N PHE A 14 -8.46 10.70 -12.56
CA PHE A 14 -9.58 9.93 -13.10
C PHE A 14 -10.01 10.40 -14.49
N GLN A 15 -9.89 11.68 -14.80
CA GLN A 15 -10.13 12.22 -16.15
C GLN A 15 -9.18 11.60 -17.18
N ARG A 16 -7.88 11.48 -16.85
CA ARG A 16 -6.93 10.79 -17.75
C ARG A 16 -7.23 9.30 -17.86
N ALA A 17 -7.73 8.67 -16.79
CA ALA A 17 -8.18 7.29 -16.87
C ALA A 17 -9.39 7.13 -17.81
N GLU A 18 -10.36 8.04 -17.77
CA GLU A 18 -11.48 8.12 -18.70
C GLU A 18 -11.00 8.22 -20.15
N GLU A 19 -10.14 9.20 -20.45
CA GLU A 19 -9.57 9.39 -21.79
C GLU A 19 -8.84 8.13 -22.29
N LYS A 20 -8.08 7.48 -21.41
CA LYS A 20 -7.32 6.27 -21.75
C LYS A 20 -8.24 5.10 -22.01
N ILE A 21 -9.24 4.87 -21.18
CA ILE A 21 -10.27 3.83 -21.36
C ILE A 21 -10.99 4.04 -22.68
N LYS A 22 -11.43 5.27 -22.97
CA LYS A 22 -12.12 5.61 -24.21
C LYS A 22 -11.24 5.34 -25.44
N ARG A 23 -9.96 5.68 -25.36
CA ARG A 23 -9.01 5.48 -26.45
C ARG A 23 -8.67 4.01 -26.67
N THR A 24 -8.51 3.23 -25.58
CA THR A 24 -8.01 1.85 -25.65
C THR A 24 -9.13 0.84 -25.84
N LEU A 25 -10.22 1.00 -25.13
CA LEU A 25 -11.34 0.07 -25.10
C LEU A 25 -12.55 0.53 -25.91
N HIS A 26 -12.51 1.75 -26.43
CA HIS A 26 -13.62 2.40 -27.15
C HIS A 26 -14.93 2.46 -26.34
N ILE A 27 -14.82 2.49 -25.01
CA ILE A 27 -15.94 2.59 -24.07
C ILE A 27 -15.91 3.98 -23.44
N SER A 28 -17.06 4.63 -23.36
CA SER A 28 -17.21 5.90 -22.64
C SER A 28 -17.72 5.63 -21.23
N ILE A 29 -16.89 5.92 -20.24
CA ILE A 29 -17.18 5.83 -18.80
C ILE A 29 -16.72 7.15 -18.20
N ASP A 30 -17.58 7.82 -17.43
CA ASP A 30 -17.20 9.09 -16.80
C ASP A 30 -16.21 8.88 -15.63
N ASP A 31 -15.44 9.92 -15.34
CA ASP A 31 -14.41 9.93 -14.30
C ASP A 31 -14.95 9.68 -12.89
N ASP A 32 -16.20 10.09 -12.61
CA ASP A 32 -16.85 9.85 -11.31
C ASP A 32 -17.20 8.36 -11.12
N THR A 33 -17.63 7.69 -12.19
CA THR A 33 -17.86 6.25 -12.17
C THR A 33 -16.56 5.49 -11.95
N ILE A 34 -15.46 5.91 -12.60
CA ILE A 34 -14.12 5.32 -12.39
C ILE A 34 -13.69 5.54 -10.94
N ARG A 35 -13.84 6.73 -10.42
CA ARG A 35 -13.51 7.07 -9.03
C ARG A 35 -14.29 6.23 -8.02
N LYS A 36 -15.59 6.06 -8.23
CA LYS A 36 -16.45 5.22 -7.37
C LYS A 36 -16.04 3.77 -7.41
N ALA A 37 -15.70 3.23 -8.59
CA ALA A 37 -15.23 1.86 -8.76
C ALA A 37 -13.89 1.64 -8.04
N ALA A 38 -12.94 2.56 -8.20
CA ALA A 38 -11.65 2.52 -7.52
C ALA A 38 -11.81 2.60 -5.99
N GLY A 39 -12.68 3.49 -5.50
CA GLY A 39 -12.98 3.62 -4.07
C GLY A 39 -13.62 2.37 -3.47
N TYR A 40 -14.54 1.73 -4.19
CA TYR A 40 -15.17 0.49 -3.75
C TYR A 40 -14.16 -0.65 -3.60
N ILE A 41 -13.30 -0.83 -4.61
CA ILE A 41 -12.28 -1.88 -4.60
C ILE A 41 -11.21 -1.56 -3.55
N GLY A 42 -10.76 -0.31 -3.47
CA GLY A 42 -9.80 0.11 -2.46
C GLY A 42 -10.28 -0.14 -1.03
N LYS A 43 -11.56 0.09 -0.76
CA LYS A 43 -12.17 -0.23 0.53
C LYS A 43 -12.14 -1.73 0.82
N ALA A 44 -12.52 -2.57 -0.14
CA ALA A 44 -12.51 -4.02 0.02
C ALA A 44 -11.09 -4.58 0.26
N VAL A 45 -10.10 -4.05 -0.47
CA VAL A 45 -8.69 -4.42 -0.25
C VAL A 45 -8.24 -4.01 1.14
N PHE A 46 -8.54 -2.79 1.57
CA PHE A 46 -8.17 -2.30 2.89
C PHE A 46 -8.78 -3.14 4.03
N GLU A 47 -10.07 -3.49 3.92
CA GLU A 47 -10.75 -4.33 4.91
C GLU A 47 -10.11 -5.72 4.99
N GLU A 48 -9.75 -6.31 3.86
CA GLU A 48 -9.07 -7.61 3.79
C GLU A 48 -7.66 -7.54 4.38
N ASP A 49 -6.91 -6.47 4.12
CA ASP A 49 -5.57 -6.29 4.68
C ASP A 49 -5.62 -6.09 6.20
N CYS A 50 -6.58 -5.33 6.70
CA CYS A 50 -6.82 -5.20 8.15
C CYS A 50 -7.14 -6.58 8.78
N ARG A 51 -8.02 -7.35 8.16
CA ARG A 51 -8.38 -8.69 8.65
C ARG A 51 -7.14 -9.62 8.72
N LYS A 52 -6.32 -9.63 7.66
CA LYS A 52 -5.07 -10.41 7.63
C LYS A 52 -4.08 -9.97 8.70
N ALA A 53 -3.96 -8.67 8.92
CA ALA A 53 -3.10 -8.12 9.96
C ALA A 53 -3.57 -8.55 11.36
N ASP A 54 -4.87 -8.49 11.63
CA ASP A 54 -5.44 -8.91 12.91
C ASP A 54 -5.25 -10.42 13.14
N GLU A 55 -5.46 -11.25 12.12
CA GLU A 55 -5.22 -12.69 12.18
C GLU A 55 -3.74 -13.02 12.45
N ALA A 56 -2.83 -12.36 11.74
CA ALA A 56 -1.40 -12.54 11.94
C ALA A 56 -0.96 -12.10 13.34
N TRP A 57 -1.52 -11.02 13.85
CA TRP A 57 -1.27 -10.55 15.21
C TRP A 57 -1.82 -11.53 16.26
N ALA A 58 -3.04 -12.03 16.08
CA ALA A 58 -3.63 -13.01 16.98
C ALA A 58 -2.83 -14.33 17.01
N GLU A 59 -2.30 -14.76 15.86
CA GLU A 59 -1.41 -15.93 15.78
C GLU A 59 -0.07 -15.67 16.47
N PHE A 60 0.52 -14.49 16.27
CA PHE A 60 1.76 -14.08 16.94
C PHE A 60 1.60 -14.10 18.46
N CYS A 61 0.50 -13.58 18.99
CA CYS A 61 0.23 -13.56 20.43
C CYS A 61 0.04 -14.96 21.05
N LYS A 62 -0.33 -15.95 20.26
CA LYS A 62 -0.45 -17.36 20.72
C LYS A 62 0.89 -18.08 20.80
N ARG A 63 1.95 -17.53 20.21
CA ARG A 63 3.28 -18.16 20.24
C ARG A 63 3.83 -18.13 21.67
N PRO A 64 4.30 -19.27 22.20
CA PRO A 64 4.96 -19.26 23.49
C PRO A 64 6.17 -18.34 23.46
N LEU A 65 6.35 -17.54 24.49
CA LEU A 65 7.57 -16.77 24.67
C LEU A 65 8.74 -17.75 24.73
N VAL A 66 9.55 -17.76 23.69
CA VAL A 66 10.76 -18.59 23.67
C VAL A 66 11.69 -18.06 24.77
N SER A 67 11.94 -18.86 25.78
CA SER A 67 12.68 -18.49 27.00
C SER A 67 14.14 -18.05 26.72
N GLU A 68 14.71 -18.43 25.59
CA GLU A 68 16.00 -17.96 25.13
C GLU A 68 16.01 -17.82 23.60
N PRO A 69 15.93 -16.60 23.07
CA PRO A 69 16.16 -16.41 21.65
C PRO A 69 17.60 -16.79 21.35
N LYS A 70 17.81 -17.84 20.56
CA LYS A 70 19.15 -18.11 19.99
C LYS A 70 19.60 -16.84 19.31
N ARG A 71 20.62 -16.17 19.85
CA ARG A 71 21.17 -14.93 19.28
C ARG A 71 21.64 -15.23 17.86
N LYS A 72 20.82 -14.92 16.88
CA LYS A 72 21.28 -14.87 15.50
C LYS A 72 22.25 -13.70 15.39
N LYS A 73 23.43 -13.96 14.82
CA LYS A 73 24.41 -12.92 14.51
C LYS A 73 23.92 -12.15 13.28
N GLY A 74 22.95 -11.29 13.45
CA GLY A 74 22.41 -10.45 12.40
C GLY A 74 22.08 -9.06 12.92
N VAL A 75 22.14 -8.07 12.05
CA VAL A 75 21.71 -6.69 12.37
C VAL A 75 20.27 -6.57 11.91
N LEU A 76 19.40 -6.10 12.80
CA LEU A 76 18.05 -5.70 12.46
C LEU A 76 18.07 -4.24 12.01
N TYR A 77 17.60 -3.99 10.82
CA TYR A 77 17.40 -2.66 10.30
C TYR A 77 15.93 -2.26 10.47
N ILE A 78 15.75 -1.04 10.92
CA ILE A 78 14.44 -0.43 11.04
C ILE A 78 14.53 0.90 10.29
N GLU A 79 13.79 1.00 9.20
CA GLU A 79 13.70 2.23 8.42
C GLU A 79 12.28 2.78 8.56
N THR A 80 12.17 4.06 8.81
CA THR A 80 10.88 4.75 8.89
C THR A 80 10.92 5.95 7.98
N ASP A 81 9.87 6.09 7.19
CA ASP A 81 9.69 7.26 6.32
C ASP A 81 8.29 7.85 6.52
N GLY A 82 8.20 9.16 6.39
CA GLY A 82 6.96 9.90 6.49
C GLY A 82 6.75 10.77 5.27
N SER A 83 5.62 10.61 4.61
CA SER A 83 5.21 11.47 3.51
C SER A 83 3.91 12.17 3.83
N SER A 84 3.81 13.44 3.41
CA SER A 84 2.57 14.20 3.56
C SER A 84 1.75 14.14 2.28
N VAL A 85 0.49 13.76 2.40
CA VAL A 85 -0.46 13.67 1.31
C VAL A 85 -1.57 14.70 1.52
N ASN A 86 -1.86 15.48 0.48
CA ASN A 86 -2.99 16.39 0.51
C ASN A 86 -4.27 15.61 0.18
N THR A 87 -5.23 15.67 1.08
CA THR A 87 -6.53 15.01 0.94
C THR A 87 -7.63 16.04 0.72
N ARG A 88 -8.78 15.61 0.22
CA ARG A 88 -9.97 16.49 0.07
C ARG A 88 -10.73 16.65 1.40
N ILE A 89 -10.38 15.88 2.42
CA ILE A 89 -11.08 15.86 3.71
C ILE A 89 -10.27 16.68 4.70
N GLN A 90 -10.90 17.73 5.25
CA GLN A 90 -10.32 18.52 6.33
C GLN A 90 -10.39 17.76 7.66
N ASP A 91 -9.37 17.91 8.48
CA ASP A 91 -9.37 17.45 9.87
C ASP A 91 -10.07 18.46 10.80
N LYS A 92 -10.05 18.18 12.10
CA LYS A 92 -10.63 19.03 13.12
C LYS A 92 -10.02 20.44 13.17
N ASN A 93 -8.81 20.60 12.63
CA ASN A 93 -8.05 21.87 12.59
C ASN A 93 -8.16 22.55 11.22
N GLY A 94 -8.96 22.02 10.30
CA GLY A 94 -9.12 22.54 8.95
C GLY A 94 -8.00 22.16 7.98
N SER A 95 -7.05 21.32 8.41
CA SER A 95 -5.96 20.86 7.54
C SER A 95 -6.41 19.74 6.62
N THR A 96 -6.03 19.84 5.34
CA THR A 96 -6.21 18.78 4.33
C THR A 96 -5.00 17.85 4.22
N TRP A 97 -3.90 18.18 4.90
CA TRP A 97 -2.69 17.37 4.87
C TRP A 97 -2.76 16.21 5.86
N ARG A 98 -2.38 15.03 5.38
CA ARG A 98 -2.26 13.81 6.17
C ARG A 98 -0.85 13.27 6.06
N GLU A 99 -0.31 12.84 7.17
CA GLU A 99 0.98 12.15 7.21
C GLU A 99 0.76 10.65 7.07
N ASN A 100 1.41 10.04 6.07
CA ASN A 100 1.57 8.60 5.96
C ASN A 100 2.92 8.22 6.53
N LYS A 101 2.93 7.23 7.42
CA LYS A 101 4.17 6.66 7.98
C LYS A 101 4.35 5.24 7.45
N LEU A 102 5.50 5.00 6.85
CA LEU A 102 5.92 3.67 6.42
C LEU A 102 7.04 3.21 7.34
N ALA A 103 6.98 1.98 7.80
CA ALA A 103 8.06 1.34 8.53
C ALA A 103 8.44 0.02 7.86
N ILE A 104 9.73 -0.18 7.64
CA ILE A 104 10.29 -1.40 7.05
C ILE A 104 11.22 -2.03 8.08
N PHE A 105 11.05 -3.32 8.30
CA PHE A 105 11.87 -4.11 9.20
C PHE A 105 12.52 -5.25 8.41
N PHE A 106 13.86 -5.31 8.43
CA PHE A 106 14.57 -6.41 7.78
C PHE A 106 15.87 -6.74 8.50
N SER A 107 16.33 -7.97 8.38
CA SER A 107 17.61 -8.40 8.92
C SER A 107 18.63 -8.61 7.81
N THR A 108 19.93 -8.58 8.17
CA THR A 108 21.03 -8.83 7.23
C THR A 108 20.93 -10.17 6.51
N ASP A 109 20.25 -11.14 7.11
CA ASP A 109 20.06 -12.48 6.52
C ASP A 109 19.08 -12.47 5.33
N HIS A 110 18.29 -11.41 5.19
CA HIS A 110 17.29 -11.24 4.14
C HIS A 110 17.71 -10.23 3.06
N ILE A 111 18.96 -9.75 3.10
CA ILE A 111 19.48 -8.83 2.09
C ILE A 111 20.12 -9.63 0.95
N TYR A 112 19.48 -9.61 -0.22
CA TYR A 112 20.08 -10.16 -1.43
C TYR A 112 21.04 -9.15 -2.06
N LYS A 113 22.32 -9.47 -2.09
CA LYS A 113 23.31 -8.66 -2.80
C LYS A 113 23.41 -9.13 -4.24
N TRP A 114 22.99 -8.32 -5.17
CA TRP A 114 23.26 -8.55 -6.59
C TRP A 114 24.75 -8.31 -6.85
N LYS A 115 25.47 -9.34 -7.26
CA LYS A 115 26.79 -9.14 -7.84
C LYS A 115 26.57 -8.77 -9.31
N ASN A 116 26.82 -7.53 -9.66
CA ASN A 116 26.93 -7.17 -11.07
C ASN A 116 28.05 -8.01 -11.70
N LYS A 117 27.73 -8.74 -12.77
CA LYS A 117 28.71 -9.54 -13.53
C LYS A 117 29.71 -8.68 -14.31
N LYS A 118 29.88 -7.42 -13.95
CA LYS A 118 30.91 -6.53 -14.52
C LYS A 118 31.87 -6.15 -13.42
N GLY A 119 33.00 -6.86 -13.39
CA GLY A 119 34.14 -6.60 -12.53
C GLY A 119 34.99 -7.83 -12.46
#